data_88889b770b5540a53a35f15e11230256
#
_entry.id   88889b770b5540a53a35f15e11230256
#
_cell.length_a   1.000
_cell.length_b   1.000
_cell.length_c   1.000
_cell.angle_alpha   90.00
_cell.angle_beta   90.00
_cell.angle_gamma   90.00
#
_symmetry.space_group_name_H-M   'P 1'
#
loop_
_entity.id
_entity.type
_entity.pdbx_description
1 polymer ?
#
loop_
_entity_poly.entity_id
_entity_poly.type
_entity_poly.pdbx_seq_one_letter_code
_entity_poly.pdbx_strand_id
1 'polypeptide(L)'
;MDTTYTNVVDASTSQIASDTKFHVAGLDLYYDKFHALKDINIDIPEKQITAFIGPSGCGKSTFLKSLNRMNDLVEGCRITGEVKLGEQDIYGDIDINHLRKRVGMVFQNPNPFPMSIYDNIAYGPRTHGIHSKQKLDVIVEKSLRQAAIWDELKDRLKKSALGLSGGQQQRLCIARALAVEPEVILMDEPTSALDPISTSRIEDLAIELKKDYTIIMVTHNMQQATRISDRTAFFPVSYTHLRAHETDSYL
;
A
#
# COMPACT_ATOMS: atom_id res chain seq x y z
N MET A 1 13.41 -19.64 -28.26
CA MET A 1 12.19 -20.19 -27.65
C MET A 1 11.96 -19.41 -26.37
N ASP A 2 11.16 -18.35 -26.52
CA ASP A 2 10.82 -17.46 -25.41
C ASP A 2 9.68 -18.10 -24.61
N THR A 3 9.99 -18.49 -23.40
CA THR A 3 8.99 -18.95 -22.45
C THR A 3 8.86 -17.88 -21.36
N THR A 4 7.98 -16.93 -21.60
CA THR A 4 7.51 -15.95 -20.62
C THR A 4 6.60 -16.67 -19.65
N TYR A 5 7.07 -16.93 -18.44
CA TYR A 5 6.22 -17.40 -17.34
C TYR A 5 6.05 -16.28 -16.31
N THR A 6 4.97 -15.54 -16.45
CA THR A 6 4.40 -14.77 -15.33
C THR A 6 3.40 -15.72 -14.66
N ASN A 7 3.87 -16.59 -13.77
CA ASN A 7 2.98 -17.46 -13.01
C ASN A 7 2.46 -16.71 -11.78
N VAL A 8 1.31 -16.09 -11.91
CA VAL A 8 0.42 -15.85 -10.78
C VAL A 8 -0.14 -17.22 -10.39
N VAL A 9 0.41 -17.84 -9.37
CA VAL A 9 -0.15 -19.09 -8.83
C VAL A 9 -1.34 -18.70 -7.98
N ASP A 10 -2.53 -18.79 -8.58
CA ASP A 10 -3.81 -18.63 -7.88
C ASP A 10 -4.10 -19.94 -7.13
N ALA A 11 -4.10 -19.89 -5.79
CA ALA A 11 -4.36 -21.03 -4.94
C ALA A 11 -5.86 -21.31 -4.72
N SER A 12 -6.76 -20.60 -5.41
CA SER A 12 -8.20 -20.83 -5.29
C SER A 12 -8.95 -20.51 -6.58
N THR A 13 -9.15 -21.52 -7.40
CA THR A 13 -10.01 -21.45 -8.59
C THR A 13 -11.45 -21.76 -8.15
N SER A 14 -12.29 -20.73 -7.95
CA SER A 14 -13.73 -20.74 -8.31
C SER A 14 -14.46 -19.51 -7.75
N GLN A 15 -15.25 -18.82 -8.58
CA GLN A 15 -16.18 -17.71 -8.30
C GLN A 15 -15.55 -16.33 -8.03
N ILE A 16 -14.95 -15.69 -9.03
CA ILE A 16 -14.59 -14.27 -8.96
C ILE A 16 -14.97 -13.61 -10.28
N ALA A 17 -16.19 -13.08 -10.35
CA ALA A 17 -16.61 -12.21 -11.48
C ALA A 17 -17.34 -10.94 -11.03
N SER A 18 -17.59 -10.70 -9.72
CA SER A 18 -18.38 -9.55 -9.27
C SER A 18 -17.63 -8.55 -8.38
N ASP A 19 -16.50 -8.89 -7.77
CA ASP A 19 -15.90 -8.08 -6.71
C ASP A 19 -14.41 -7.73 -6.94
N THR A 20 -14.02 -7.43 -8.17
CA THR A 20 -12.64 -6.96 -8.48
C THR A 20 -12.51 -5.47 -8.16
N LYS A 21 -11.58 -5.12 -7.26
CA LYS A 21 -11.28 -3.73 -6.90
C LYS A 21 -10.29 -3.08 -7.85
N PHE A 22 -9.19 -3.79 -8.16
CA PHE A 22 -8.27 -3.39 -9.22
C PHE A 22 -8.20 -4.45 -10.30
N HIS A 23 -8.31 -4.01 -11.55
CA HIS A 23 -7.99 -4.80 -12.72
C HIS A 23 -6.74 -4.23 -13.37
N VAL A 24 -5.71 -5.05 -13.57
CA VAL A 24 -4.46 -4.68 -14.23
C VAL A 24 -4.20 -5.61 -15.38
N ALA A 25 -4.03 -5.05 -16.57
CA ALA A 25 -3.78 -5.81 -17.81
C ALA A 25 -2.61 -5.22 -18.60
N GLY A 26 -1.59 -6.05 -18.82
CA GLY A 26 -0.43 -5.72 -19.64
C GLY A 26 0.34 -4.51 -19.14
N LEU A 27 0.48 -4.35 -17.80
CA LEU A 27 1.20 -3.19 -17.25
C LEU A 27 2.70 -3.35 -17.43
N ASP A 28 3.28 -2.42 -18.17
CA ASP A 28 4.73 -2.20 -18.29
C ASP A 28 5.12 -0.89 -17.61
N LEU A 29 6.24 -0.90 -16.89
CA LEU A 29 6.80 0.31 -16.29
C LEU A 29 8.29 0.43 -16.61
N TYR A 30 8.66 1.63 -17.03
CA TYR A 30 10.03 1.99 -17.34
C TYR A 30 10.49 3.17 -16.49
N TYR A 31 11.73 3.11 -16.03
CA TYR A 31 12.50 4.24 -15.54
C TYR A 31 13.57 4.55 -16.58
N ASP A 32 13.41 5.65 -17.34
CA ASP A 32 14.19 5.96 -18.52
C ASP A 32 14.23 4.77 -19.51
N LYS A 33 15.39 4.10 -19.60
CA LYS A 33 15.61 2.92 -20.46
C LYS A 33 15.44 1.59 -19.73
N PHE A 34 15.32 1.63 -18.40
CA PHE A 34 15.21 0.42 -17.58
C PHE A 34 13.76 -0.07 -17.51
N HIS A 35 13.49 -1.26 -18.02
CA HIS A 35 12.18 -1.91 -17.98
C HIS A 35 11.99 -2.61 -16.63
N ALA A 36 11.39 -1.89 -15.68
CA ALA A 36 11.29 -2.33 -14.28
C ALA A 36 10.14 -3.32 -14.01
N LEU A 37 8.99 -3.14 -14.70
CA LEU A 37 7.86 -4.08 -14.63
C LEU A 37 7.48 -4.49 -16.05
N LYS A 38 7.22 -5.77 -16.24
CA LYS A 38 6.94 -6.35 -17.58
C LYS A 38 5.66 -7.15 -17.54
N ASP A 39 4.70 -6.76 -18.39
CA ASP A 39 3.44 -7.47 -18.64
C ASP A 39 2.75 -7.97 -17.38
N ILE A 40 2.54 -7.06 -16.41
CA ILE A 40 1.84 -7.40 -15.18
C ILE A 40 0.36 -7.51 -15.45
N ASN A 41 -0.19 -8.69 -15.13
CA ASN A 41 -1.61 -9.00 -15.26
C ASN A 41 -2.11 -9.54 -13.93
N ILE A 42 -3.06 -8.86 -13.28
CA ILE A 42 -3.60 -9.26 -11.96
C ILE A 42 -4.95 -8.62 -11.70
N ASP A 43 -5.87 -9.42 -11.13
CA ASP A 43 -7.11 -8.95 -10.52
C ASP A 43 -7.00 -8.97 -8.99
N ILE A 44 -7.28 -7.83 -8.36
CA ILE A 44 -7.23 -7.67 -6.91
C ILE A 44 -8.65 -7.55 -6.39
N PRO A 45 -9.12 -8.50 -5.57
CA PRO A 45 -10.49 -8.51 -5.08
C PRO A 45 -10.74 -7.43 -4.02
N GLU A 46 -12.01 -7.02 -3.90
CA GLU A 46 -12.47 -6.07 -2.90
C GLU A 46 -12.49 -6.69 -1.50
N LYS A 47 -12.21 -5.87 -0.47
CA LYS A 47 -12.31 -6.23 0.97
C LYS A 47 -11.53 -7.51 1.35
N GLN A 48 -10.38 -7.68 0.73
CA GLN A 48 -9.42 -8.73 1.03
C GLN A 48 -8.04 -8.13 1.23
N ILE A 49 -7.16 -8.91 1.87
CA ILE A 49 -5.73 -8.60 1.94
C ILE A 49 -5.03 -9.36 0.81
N THR A 50 -4.51 -8.63 -0.17
CA THR A 50 -3.62 -9.18 -1.20
C THR A 50 -2.18 -8.87 -0.85
N ALA A 51 -1.35 -9.89 -0.61
CA ALA A 51 0.07 -9.71 -0.32
C ALA A 51 0.92 -9.89 -1.57
N PHE A 52 1.83 -8.95 -1.83
CA PHE A 52 2.88 -9.07 -2.84
C PHE A 52 4.15 -9.54 -2.17
N ILE A 53 4.65 -10.70 -2.56
CA ILE A 53 5.87 -11.31 -2.02
C ILE A 53 6.90 -11.55 -3.13
N GLY A 54 8.15 -11.69 -2.75
CA GLY A 54 9.27 -11.94 -3.66
C GLY A 54 10.56 -11.29 -3.16
N PRO A 55 11.69 -11.53 -3.82
CA PRO A 55 12.99 -10.99 -3.44
C PRO A 55 13.03 -9.45 -3.43
N SER A 56 14.00 -8.88 -2.73
CA SER A 56 14.25 -7.43 -2.80
C SER A 56 14.61 -7.01 -4.22
N GLY A 57 14.11 -5.85 -4.65
CA GLY A 57 14.40 -5.30 -6.00
C GLY A 57 13.58 -5.90 -7.15
N CYS A 58 12.67 -6.87 -6.92
CA CYS A 58 11.86 -7.45 -8.00
C CYS A 58 10.66 -6.59 -8.45
N GLY A 59 10.52 -5.35 -7.96
CA GLY A 59 9.49 -4.41 -8.45
C GLY A 59 8.20 -4.34 -7.64
N LYS A 60 8.05 -5.04 -6.49
CA LYS A 60 6.82 -5.03 -5.66
C LYS A 60 6.37 -3.62 -5.26
N SER A 61 7.28 -2.84 -4.65
CA SER A 61 6.98 -1.46 -4.24
C SER A 61 6.76 -0.54 -5.44
N THR A 62 7.42 -0.80 -6.56
CA THR A 62 7.18 -0.09 -7.82
C THR A 62 5.76 -0.36 -8.33
N PHE A 63 5.33 -1.62 -8.35
CA PHE A 63 3.98 -1.98 -8.73
C PHE A 63 2.94 -1.42 -7.75
N LEU A 64 3.18 -1.55 -6.44
CA LEU A 64 2.30 -0.97 -5.42
C LEU A 64 2.07 0.54 -5.65
N LYS A 65 3.15 1.29 -5.91
CA LYS A 65 3.10 2.75 -6.18
C LYS A 65 2.45 3.10 -7.52
N SER A 66 2.35 2.16 -8.44
CA SER A 66 1.62 2.36 -9.71
C SER A 66 0.11 2.44 -9.46
N LEU A 67 -0.42 1.76 -8.44
CA LEU A 67 -1.86 1.72 -8.14
C LEU A 67 -2.44 3.05 -7.60
N ASN A 68 -1.59 4.00 -7.18
CA ASN A 68 -2.00 5.35 -6.78
C ASN A 68 -1.23 6.46 -7.50
N ARG A 69 -0.54 6.12 -8.59
CA ARG A 69 0.22 7.04 -9.44
C ARG A 69 1.33 7.80 -8.69
N MET A 70 1.91 7.19 -7.63
CA MET A 70 3.06 7.77 -6.95
C MET A 70 4.33 7.75 -7.82
N ASN A 71 4.42 6.83 -8.78
CA ASN A 71 5.53 6.76 -9.72
C ASN A 71 5.57 7.95 -10.71
N ASP A 72 4.46 8.68 -10.89
CA ASP A 72 4.42 9.93 -11.68
C ASP A 72 5.33 11.01 -11.10
N LEU A 73 5.73 10.89 -9.83
CA LEU A 73 6.67 11.82 -9.17
C LEU A 73 8.14 11.50 -9.47
N VAL A 74 8.41 10.39 -10.14
CA VAL A 74 9.76 9.96 -10.53
C VAL A 74 10.02 10.40 -11.96
N GLU A 75 11.02 11.25 -12.15
CA GLU A 75 11.43 11.71 -13.48
C GLU A 75 11.83 10.51 -14.36
N GLY A 76 11.44 10.55 -15.62
CA GLY A 76 11.69 9.45 -16.58
C GLY A 76 10.80 8.21 -16.37
N CYS A 77 9.85 8.21 -15.42
CA CYS A 77 8.91 7.11 -15.28
C CYS A 77 7.86 7.12 -16.39
N ARG A 78 7.71 5.99 -17.07
CA ARG A 78 6.68 5.77 -18.10
C ARG A 78 5.96 4.46 -17.82
N ILE A 79 4.64 4.51 -17.81
CA ILE A 79 3.76 3.36 -17.60
C ILE A 79 2.85 3.19 -18.82
N THR A 80 2.65 1.95 -19.25
CA THR A 80 1.72 1.55 -20.30
C THR A 80 0.92 0.34 -19.84
N GLY A 81 -0.14 -0.01 -20.57
CA GLY A 81 -1.10 -1.03 -20.15
C GLY A 81 -2.34 -0.42 -19.51
N GLU A 82 -3.22 -1.24 -19.01
CA GLU A 82 -4.48 -0.82 -18.39
C GLU A 82 -4.44 -1.06 -16.89
N VAL A 83 -4.86 -0.04 -16.09
CA VAL A 83 -5.04 -0.17 -14.63
C VAL A 83 -6.37 0.48 -14.25
N LYS A 84 -7.33 -0.34 -13.88
CA LYS A 84 -8.66 0.14 -13.47
C LYS A 84 -8.87 0.00 -11.96
N LEU A 85 -9.47 1.03 -11.36
CA LEU A 85 -10.06 1.00 -10.01
C LEU A 85 -11.58 0.96 -10.17
N GLY A 86 -12.18 -0.22 -10.00
CA GLY A 86 -13.52 -0.49 -10.49
C GLY A 86 -13.56 -0.32 -12.01
N GLU A 87 -14.47 0.49 -12.52
CA GLU A 87 -14.60 0.76 -13.97
C GLU A 87 -13.68 1.90 -14.48
N GLN A 88 -12.99 2.62 -13.58
CA GLN A 88 -12.24 3.81 -13.91
C GLN A 88 -10.77 3.51 -14.18
N ASP A 89 -10.29 3.80 -15.40
CA ASP A 89 -8.87 3.77 -15.72
C ASP A 89 -8.14 4.87 -14.94
N ILE A 90 -7.18 4.47 -14.08
CA ILE A 90 -6.43 5.41 -13.24
C ILE A 90 -5.36 6.19 -14.00
N TYR A 91 -4.98 5.75 -15.22
CA TYR A 91 -4.05 6.46 -16.10
C TYR A 91 -4.76 7.25 -17.22
N GLY A 92 -6.10 7.19 -17.26
CA GLY A 92 -6.94 8.02 -18.12
C GLY A 92 -7.16 9.45 -17.58
N ASP A 93 -8.26 10.06 -17.97
CA ASP A 93 -8.67 11.39 -17.50
C ASP A 93 -9.28 11.31 -16.09
N ILE A 94 -8.43 11.41 -15.07
CA ILE A 94 -8.80 11.36 -13.66
C ILE A 94 -8.06 12.44 -12.86
N ASP A 95 -8.74 13.08 -11.91
CA ASP A 95 -8.08 13.91 -10.90
C ASP A 95 -7.22 13.04 -9.97
N ILE A 96 -5.90 13.26 -10.02
CA ILE A 96 -4.91 12.52 -9.23
C ILE A 96 -5.16 12.70 -7.72
N ASN A 97 -5.62 13.87 -7.27
CA ASN A 97 -5.93 14.10 -5.86
C ASN A 97 -7.15 13.28 -5.43
N HIS A 98 -8.14 13.16 -6.33
CA HIS A 98 -9.30 12.29 -6.10
C HIS A 98 -8.89 10.82 -6.05
N LEU A 99 -8.02 10.36 -6.96
CA LEU A 99 -7.47 9.01 -6.93
C LEU A 99 -6.74 8.74 -5.61
N ARG A 100 -5.81 9.63 -5.19
CA ARG A 100 -5.03 9.46 -3.96
C ARG A 100 -5.86 9.57 -2.68
N LYS A 101 -7.03 10.19 -2.72
CA LYS A 101 -8.02 10.11 -1.65
C LYS A 101 -8.63 8.71 -1.54
N ARG A 102 -8.97 8.09 -2.69
CA ARG A 102 -9.57 6.75 -2.76
C ARG A 102 -8.55 5.65 -2.47
N VAL A 103 -7.28 5.87 -2.79
CA VAL A 103 -6.18 4.89 -2.66
C VAL A 103 -5.10 5.46 -1.75
N GLY A 104 -5.27 5.24 -0.44
CA GLY A 104 -4.33 5.68 0.59
C GLY A 104 -3.05 4.85 0.60
N MET A 105 -1.95 5.42 1.12
CA MET A 105 -0.66 4.71 1.20
C MET A 105 0.00 4.86 2.55
N VAL A 106 0.53 3.74 3.05
CA VAL A 106 1.35 3.62 4.25
C VAL A 106 2.74 3.14 3.82
N PHE A 107 3.77 3.89 4.19
CA PHE A 107 5.15 3.65 3.77
C PHE A 107 5.89 2.72 4.73
N GLN A 108 6.99 2.14 4.26
CA GLN A 108 7.88 1.27 5.01
C GLN A 108 8.41 1.93 6.28
N ASN A 109 8.92 3.16 6.17
CA ASN A 109 9.33 3.95 7.32
C ASN A 109 8.18 4.86 7.74
N PRO A 110 7.81 4.88 9.03
CA PRO A 110 6.84 5.83 9.53
C PRO A 110 7.23 7.27 9.17
N ASN A 111 6.29 8.01 8.63
CA ASN A 111 6.51 9.39 8.16
C ASN A 111 5.47 10.36 8.71
N PRO A 112 5.31 10.46 10.04
CA PRO A 112 4.43 11.47 10.58
C PRO A 112 4.92 12.87 10.21
N PHE A 113 3.98 13.77 9.93
CA PHE A 113 4.34 15.18 9.69
C PHE A 113 4.88 15.81 10.99
N PRO A 114 5.79 16.81 10.91
CA PRO A 114 6.34 17.51 12.08
C PRO A 114 5.31 18.47 12.69
N MET A 115 4.18 17.92 13.11
CA MET A 115 3.05 18.60 13.71
C MET A 115 2.44 17.75 14.84
N SER A 116 1.34 18.22 15.44
CA SER A 116 0.67 17.46 16.50
C SER A 116 0.07 16.15 15.98
N ILE A 117 -0.22 15.23 16.92
CA ILE A 117 -0.95 13.98 16.61
C ILE A 117 -2.30 14.32 15.97
N TYR A 118 -3.04 15.26 16.54
CA TYR A 118 -4.31 15.74 16.01
C TYR A 118 -4.18 16.26 14.57
N ASP A 119 -3.21 17.15 14.34
CA ASP A 119 -3.05 17.78 13.02
C ASP A 119 -2.58 16.79 11.95
N ASN A 120 -1.82 15.74 12.31
CA ASN A 120 -1.50 14.66 11.39
C ASN A 120 -2.75 13.99 10.82
N ILE A 121 -3.74 13.71 11.66
CA ILE A 121 -5.00 13.08 11.23
C ILE A 121 -5.91 14.08 10.52
N ALA A 122 -6.04 15.30 11.07
CA ALA A 122 -6.91 16.33 10.52
C ALA A 122 -6.40 16.93 9.20
N TYR A 123 -5.15 16.68 8.81
CA TYR A 123 -4.52 17.25 7.62
C TYR A 123 -5.31 16.89 6.35
N GLY A 124 -5.49 15.59 6.08
CA GLY A 124 -6.22 15.11 4.90
C GLY A 124 -7.67 15.65 4.83
N PRO A 125 -8.49 15.47 5.85
CA PRO A 125 -9.83 16.05 5.89
C PRO A 125 -9.87 17.57 5.62
N ARG A 126 -8.92 18.34 6.18
CA ARG A 126 -8.83 19.80 5.92
C ARG A 126 -8.52 20.12 4.46
N THR A 127 -7.58 19.39 3.83
CA THR A 127 -7.26 19.60 2.41
C THR A 127 -8.43 19.24 1.49
N HIS A 128 -9.36 18.41 1.98
CA HIS A 128 -10.60 18.06 1.30
C HIS A 128 -11.81 18.91 1.74
N GLY A 129 -11.56 20.09 2.35
CA GLY A 129 -12.59 21.10 2.64
C GLY A 129 -13.36 20.93 3.96
N ILE A 130 -12.93 20.02 4.86
CA ILE A 130 -13.55 19.85 6.18
C ILE A 130 -12.83 20.77 7.18
N HIS A 131 -13.43 21.93 7.49
CA HIS A 131 -12.86 22.90 8.42
C HIS A 131 -13.58 22.99 9.77
N SER A 132 -14.77 22.38 9.89
CA SER A 132 -15.51 22.34 11.15
C SER A 132 -14.74 21.57 12.21
N LYS A 133 -14.43 22.23 13.33
CA LYS A 133 -13.71 21.60 14.45
C LYS A 133 -14.45 20.38 14.98
N GLN A 134 -15.78 20.47 15.13
CA GLN A 134 -16.59 19.36 15.61
C GLN A 134 -16.50 18.13 14.69
N LYS A 135 -16.57 18.34 13.36
CA LYS A 135 -16.40 17.24 12.39
C LYS A 135 -14.99 16.66 12.44
N LEU A 136 -13.97 17.50 12.54
CA LEU A 136 -12.58 17.05 12.67
C LEU A 136 -12.33 16.26 13.95
N ASP A 137 -12.90 16.68 15.09
CA ASP A 137 -12.77 15.97 16.37
C ASP A 137 -13.34 14.53 16.24
N VAL A 138 -14.50 14.38 15.58
CA VAL A 138 -15.10 13.05 15.33
C VAL A 138 -14.23 12.21 14.40
N ILE A 139 -13.72 12.79 13.30
CA ILE A 139 -12.84 12.08 12.36
C ILE A 139 -11.55 11.62 13.05
N VAL A 140 -10.91 12.51 13.82
CA VAL A 140 -9.67 12.21 14.54
C VAL A 140 -9.89 11.05 15.52
N GLU A 141 -10.93 11.10 16.34
CA GLU A 141 -11.23 10.01 17.27
C GLU A 141 -11.52 8.71 16.52
N LYS A 142 -12.40 8.72 15.51
CA LYS A 142 -12.75 7.56 14.69
C LYS A 142 -11.49 6.91 14.09
N SER A 143 -10.64 7.70 13.44
CA SER A 143 -9.44 7.20 12.75
C SER A 143 -8.41 6.62 13.73
N LEU A 144 -8.22 7.24 14.91
CA LEU A 144 -7.32 6.71 15.94
C LEU A 144 -7.86 5.43 16.58
N ARG A 145 -9.20 5.31 16.72
CA ARG A 145 -9.84 4.06 17.18
C ARG A 145 -9.69 2.95 16.14
N GLN A 146 -9.97 3.23 14.87
CA GLN A 146 -9.78 2.28 13.78
C GLN A 146 -8.32 1.81 13.67
N ALA A 147 -7.34 2.68 13.95
CA ALA A 147 -5.92 2.32 13.99
C ALA A 147 -5.46 1.70 15.33
N ALA A 148 -6.39 1.36 16.23
CA ALA A 148 -6.15 0.74 17.54
C ALA A 148 -5.10 1.49 18.39
N ILE A 149 -5.13 2.85 18.37
CA ILE A 149 -4.15 3.69 19.10
C ILE A 149 -4.81 4.81 19.92
N TRP A 150 -6.13 4.92 19.91
CA TRP A 150 -6.86 5.97 20.62
C TRP A 150 -6.51 6.05 22.11
N ASP A 151 -6.58 4.92 22.81
CA ASP A 151 -6.38 4.89 24.26
C ASP A 151 -4.95 5.26 24.67
N GLU A 152 -3.97 5.07 23.80
CA GLU A 152 -2.59 5.48 24.01
C GLU A 152 -2.38 7.00 23.79
N LEU A 153 -3.21 7.64 22.93
CA LEU A 153 -2.94 9.00 22.45
C LEU A 153 -3.99 10.05 22.84
N LYS A 154 -5.19 9.66 23.29
CA LYS A 154 -6.32 10.56 23.57
C LYS A 154 -5.98 11.76 24.44
N ASP A 155 -5.10 11.58 25.45
CA ASP A 155 -4.67 12.63 26.38
C ASP A 155 -3.47 13.45 25.87
N ARG A 156 -2.95 13.12 24.69
CA ARG A 156 -1.72 13.69 24.12
C ARG A 156 -1.91 14.23 22.70
N LEU A 157 -3.14 14.42 22.22
CA LEU A 157 -3.44 14.80 20.84
C LEU A 157 -2.72 16.06 20.36
N LYS A 158 -2.44 17.00 21.27
CA LYS A 158 -1.71 18.25 20.98
C LYS A 158 -0.18 18.11 21.02
N LYS A 159 0.34 16.95 21.44
CA LYS A 159 1.79 16.70 21.46
C LYS A 159 2.31 16.40 20.04
N SER A 160 3.62 16.65 19.85
CA SER A 160 4.29 16.32 18.57
C SER A 160 4.21 14.83 18.29
N ALA A 161 3.87 14.49 17.04
CA ALA A 161 3.86 13.12 16.55
C ALA A 161 5.27 12.50 16.46
N LEU A 162 6.31 13.33 16.33
CA LEU A 162 7.70 12.85 16.25
C LEU A 162 8.21 12.22 17.56
N GLY A 163 7.58 12.52 18.69
CA GLY A 163 7.93 11.93 19.99
C GLY A 163 7.28 10.57 20.29
N LEU A 164 6.59 9.98 19.32
CA LEU A 164 5.98 8.65 19.44
C LEU A 164 7.01 7.54 19.15
N SER A 165 6.78 6.33 19.69
CA SER A 165 7.56 5.15 19.30
C SER A 165 7.31 4.78 17.85
N GLY A 166 8.22 4.02 17.22
CA GLY A 166 8.08 3.60 15.81
C GLY A 166 6.74 2.92 15.50
N GLY A 167 6.32 1.98 16.35
CA GLY A 167 5.02 1.32 16.19
C GLY A 167 3.82 2.26 16.38
N GLN A 168 3.93 3.25 17.29
CA GLN A 168 2.91 4.29 17.43
C GLN A 168 2.88 5.23 16.23
N GLN A 169 4.04 5.63 15.71
CA GLN A 169 4.13 6.45 14.49
C GLN A 169 3.52 5.73 13.28
N GLN A 170 3.78 4.43 13.13
CA GLN A 170 3.23 3.65 12.03
C GLN A 170 1.70 3.55 12.12
N ARG A 171 1.15 3.25 13.30
CA ARG A 171 -0.30 3.24 13.51
C ARG A 171 -0.92 4.64 13.33
N LEU A 172 -0.20 5.70 13.69
CA LEU A 172 -0.63 7.08 13.39
C LEU A 172 -0.68 7.34 11.87
N CYS A 173 0.32 6.86 11.10
CA CYS A 173 0.30 6.97 9.63
C CYS A 173 -0.86 6.18 9.01
N ILE A 174 -1.20 5.01 9.56
CA ILE A 174 -2.40 4.27 9.17
C ILE A 174 -3.66 5.09 9.49
N ALA A 175 -3.80 5.63 10.71
CA ALA A 175 -4.92 6.47 11.10
C ALA A 175 -5.07 7.70 10.19
N ARG A 176 -3.95 8.31 9.79
CA ARG A 176 -3.92 9.43 8.83
C ARG A 176 -4.48 9.02 7.46
N ALA A 177 -4.11 7.85 6.97
CA ALA A 177 -4.65 7.32 5.72
C ALA A 177 -6.16 7.04 5.82
N LEU A 178 -6.62 6.50 6.94
CA LEU A 178 -8.05 6.21 7.19
C LEU A 178 -8.92 7.47 7.32
N ALA A 179 -8.34 8.60 7.73
CA ALA A 179 -9.07 9.84 8.01
C ALA A 179 -9.78 10.45 6.78
N VAL A 180 -9.37 10.09 5.58
CA VAL A 180 -10.01 10.51 4.32
C VAL A 180 -10.99 9.48 3.77
N GLU A 181 -11.23 8.38 4.51
CA GLU A 181 -12.12 7.28 4.16
C GLU A 181 -11.78 6.70 2.78
N PRO A 182 -10.59 6.11 2.59
CA PRO A 182 -10.17 5.53 1.32
C PRO A 182 -11.00 4.26 1.00
N GLU A 183 -10.94 3.81 -0.25
CA GLU A 183 -11.47 2.50 -0.66
C GLU A 183 -10.41 1.41 -0.56
N VAL A 184 -9.15 1.79 -0.77
CA VAL A 184 -7.99 0.91 -0.79
C VAL A 184 -6.88 1.48 0.08
N ILE A 185 -6.19 0.60 0.82
CA ILE A 185 -5.00 0.94 1.61
C ILE A 185 -3.81 0.15 1.06
N LEU A 186 -2.84 0.86 0.50
CA LEU A 186 -1.56 0.32 0.08
C LEU A 186 -0.59 0.34 1.25
N MET A 187 0.08 -0.77 1.54
CA MET A 187 1.05 -0.89 2.63
C MET A 187 2.39 -1.41 2.08
N ASP A 188 3.40 -0.55 2.05
CA ASP A 188 4.74 -0.91 1.57
C ASP A 188 5.60 -1.35 2.77
N GLU A 189 5.75 -2.65 2.99
CA GLU A 189 6.51 -3.26 4.09
C GLU A 189 6.26 -2.62 5.47
N PRO A 190 5.00 -2.48 5.94
CA PRO A 190 4.62 -1.61 7.05
C PRO A 190 5.20 -2.03 8.42
N THR A 191 5.81 -3.19 8.51
CA THR A 191 6.32 -3.78 9.75
C THR A 191 7.83 -4.03 9.76
N SER A 192 8.53 -3.76 8.64
CA SER A 192 9.95 -4.14 8.46
C SER A 192 10.91 -3.47 9.44
N ALA A 193 10.58 -2.27 9.94
CA ALA A 193 11.40 -1.50 10.88
C ALA A 193 10.88 -1.57 12.34
N LEU A 194 9.99 -2.51 12.66
CA LEU A 194 9.30 -2.57 13.94
C LEU A 194 9.72 -3.79 14.78
N ASP A 195 9.56 -3.64 16.09
CA ASP A 195 9.69 -4.75 17.04
C ASP A 195 8.55 -5.78 16.86
N PRO A 196 8.73 -7.03 17.35
CA PRO A 196 7.74 -8.10 17.16
C PRO A 196 6.35 -7.78 17.72
N ILE A 197 6.26 -7.05 18.83
CA ILE A 197 4.97 -6.69 19.45
C ILE A 197 4.24 -5.67 18.58
N SER A 198 4.94 -4.66 18.11
CA SER A 198 4.39 -3.65 17.19
C SER A 198 3.99 -4.28 15.85
N THR A 199 4.77 -5.25 15.36
CA THR A 199 4.46 -6.03 14.15
C THR A 199 3.14 -6.77 14.30
N SER A 200 2.96 -7.55 15.39
CA SER A 200 1.71 -8.27 15.65
C SER A 200 0.50 -7.33 15.70
N ARG A 201 0.64 -6.18 16.35
CA ARG A 201 -0.45 -5.19 16.43
C ARG A 201 -0.85 -4.64 15.06
N ILE A 202 0.09 -4.46 14.13
CA ILE A 202 -0.22 -4.01 12.76
C ILE A 202 -0.82 -5.14 11.94
N GLU A 203 -0.41 -6.38 12.14
CA GLU A 203 -1.01 -7.56 11.50
C GLU A 203 -2.48 -7.71 11.92
N ASP A 204 -2.76 -7.68 13.24
CA ASP A 204 -4.13 -7.73 13.77
C ASP A 204 -4.98 -6.57 13.26
N LEU A 205 -4.39 -5.37 13.19
CA LEU A 205 -5.04 -4.19 12.64
C LEU A 205 -5.40 -4.37 11.16
N ALA A 206 -4.51 -4.92 10.33
CA ALA A 206 -4.79 -5.17 8.93
C ALA A 206 -5.94 -6.18 8.74
N ILE A 207 -5.98 -7.25 9.56
CA ILE A 207 -7.06 -8.23 9.55
C ILE A 207 -8.41 -7.58 9.92
N GLU A 208 -8.42 -6.66 10.87
CA GLU A 208 -9.64 -5.94 11.25
C GLU A 208 -10.09 -4.97 10.15
N LEU A 209 -9.15 -4.21 9.59
CA LEU A 209 -9.43 -3.22 8.56
C LEU A 209 -9.95 -3.83 7.24
N LYS A 210 -9.58 -5.07 6.89
CA LYS A 210 -10.07 -5.70 5.64
C LYS A 210 -11.59 -5.87 5.57
N LYS A 211 -12.29 -5.79 6.69
CA LYS A 211 -13.75 -5.85 6.73
C LYS A 211 -14.40 -4.69 5.98
N ASP A 212 -13.74 -3.53 6.01
CA ASP A 212 -14.25 -2.29 5.44
C ASP A 212 -13.43 -1.82 4.23
N TYR A 213 -12.15 -2.19 4.15
CA TYR A 213 -11.18 -1.69 3.17
C TYR A 213 -10.54 -2.83 2.38
N THR A 214 -10.20 -2.57 1.12
CA THR A 214 -9.30 -3.43 0.35
C THR A 214 -7.87 -3.13 0.75
N ILE A 215 -7.07 -4.14 1.10
CA ILE A 215 -5.68 -3.95 1.52
C ILE A 215 -4.74 -4.62 0.54
N ILE A 216 -3.74 -3.88 0.09
CA ILE A 216 -2.67 -4.42 -0.75
C ILE A 216 -1.37 -4.19 -0.01
N MET A 217 -0.66 -5.27 0.34
CA MET A 217 0.53 -5.20 1.18
C MET A 217 1.73 -5.79 0.47
N VAL A 218 2.84 -5.07 0.46
CA VAL A 218 4.16 -5.64 0.13
C VAL A 218 4.80 -6.16 1.39
N THR A 219 5.31 -7.37 1.36
CA THR A 219 6.16 -7.92 2.43
C THR A 219 7.22 -8.86 1.84
N HIS A 220 8.39 -8.88 2.47
CA HIS A 220 9.43 -9.89 2.20
C HIS A 220 9.33 -11.08 3.17
N ASN A 221 8.43 -11.01 4.17
CA ASN A 221 8.22 -12.08 5.14
C ASN A 221 7.07 -13.00 4.71
N MET A 222 7.43 -14.17 4.17
CA MET A 222 6.44 -15.16 3.71
C MET A 222 5.54 -15.66 4.84
N GLN A 223 6.05 -15.79 6.07
CA GLN A 223 5.25 -16.22 7.22
C GLN A 223 4.19 -15.17 7.56
N GLN A 224 4.51 -13.89 7.45
CA GLN A 224 3.55 -12.81 7.61
C GLN A 224 2.47 -12.89 6.53
N ALA A 225 2.86 -13.00 5.26
CA ALA A 225 1.89 -13.12 4.17
C ALA A 225 0.92 -14.29 4.41
N THR A 226 1.43 -15.47 4.78
CA THR A 226 0.61 -16.66 5.04
C THR A 226 -0.38 -16.47 6.21
N ARG A 227 -0.01 -15.67 7.23
CA ARG A 227 -0.88 -15.44 8.40
C ARG A 227 -2.02 -14.49 8.13
N ILE A 228 -1.78 -13.43 7.34
CA ILE A 228 -2.72 -12.31 7.26
C ILE A 228 -3.40 -12.14 5.92
N SER A 229 -2.81 -12.64 4.81
CA SER A 229 -3.37 -12.40 3.48
C SER A 229 -4.39 -13.46 3.07
N ASP A 230 -5.42 -13.01 2.35
CA ASP A 230 -6.39 -13.88 1.70
C ASP A 230 -5.86 -14.36 0.35
N ARG A 231 -5.01 -13.54 -0.30
CA ARG A 231 -4.36 -13.87 -1.58
C ARG A 231 -2.90 -13.43 -1.57
N THR A 232 -2.07 -14.16 -2.29
CA THR A 232 -0.65 -13.86 -2.42
C THR A 232 -0.24 -13.87 -3.90
N ALA A 233 0.37 -12.78 -4.36
CA ALA A 233 0.99 -12.71 -5.67
C ALA A 233 2.52 -12.73 -5.52
N PHE A 234 3.17 -13.64 -6.23
CA PHE A 234 4.62 -13.77 -6.22
C PHE A 234 5.25 -12.99 -7.38
N PHE A 235 6.19 -12.11 -7.04
CA PHE A 235 7.00 -11.36 -8.00
C PHE A 235 8.34 -12.08 -8.18
N PRO A 236 8.57 -12.74 -9.33
CA PRO A 236 9.85 -13.40 -9.62
C PRO A 236 10.95 -12.35 -9.88
N VAL A 237 12.20 -12.73 -9.67
CA VAL A 237 13.33 -11.91 -10.11
C VAL A 237 13.36 -11.91 -11.63
N SER A 238 13.40 -10.75 -12.26
CA SER A 238 13.57 -10.67 -13.71
C SER A 238 14.98 -11.18 -14.08
N TYR A 239 15.09 -11.89 -15.20
CA TYR A 239 16.34 -12.50 -15.70
C TYR A 239 17.53 -11.53 -15.81
N THR A 240 17.29 -10.23 -15.90
CA THR A 240 18.33 -9.20 -15.93
C THR A 240 19.08 -9.03 -14.61
N HIS A 241 18.47 -9.38 -13.47
CA HIS A 241 19.13 -9.31 -12.15
C HIS A 241 19.94 -10.58 -11.84
N LEU A 242 19.51 -11.75 -12.31
CA LEU A 242 20.24 -13.02 -12.14
C LEU A 242 21.59 -13.02 -12.87
N ARG A 243 21.69 -12.39 -14.05
CA ARG A 243 22.95 -12.29 -14.78
C ARG A 243 24.00 -11.39 -14.12
N ALA A 244 23.58 -10.35 -13.40
CA ALA A 244 24.50 -9.48 -12.66
C ALA A 244 25.08 -10.18 -11.41
N HIS A 245 24.28 -11.02 -10.73
CA HIS A 245 24.76 -11.79 -9.57
C HIS A 245 25.62 -13.01 -9.91
N GLU A 246 25.37 -13.67 -11.05
CA GLU A 246 26.22 -14.79 -11.50
C GLU A 246 27.58 -14.36 -12.01
N THR A 247 27.74 -13.12 -12.51
CA THR A 247 29.03 -12.60 -12.96
C THR A 247 29.91 -12.11 -11.81
N ASP A 248 29.35 -11.71 -10.65
CA ASP A 248 30.12 -11.27 -9.48
C ASP A 248 30.63 -12.43 -8.61
N SER A 249 30.16 -13.66 -8.84
CA SER A 249 30.58 -14.84 -8.07
C SER A 249 31.72 -15.66 -8.71
N TYR A 250 32.24 -15.21 -9.86
CA TYR A 250 33.34 -15.90 -10.58
C TYR A 250 34.53 -14.99 -10.93
N LEU A 251 34.72 -13.88 -10.18
CA LEU A 251 35.98 -13.11 -10.20
C LEU A 251 36.56 -13.04 -8.75
#